data_f7c48fba2d21a40208134cd7dc1f2fce
#
_entry.id   f7c48fba2d21a40208134cd7dc1f2fce
#
_cell.length_a   1.000
_cell.length_b   1.000
_cell.length_c   1.000
_cell.angle_alpha   90.00
_cell.angle_beta   90.00
_cell.angle_gamma   90.00
#
_symmetry.space_group_name_H-M   'P 1'
#
loop_
_entity.id
_entity.type
_entity.pdbx_description
1 polymer ?
#
loop_
_entity_poly.entity_id
_entity_poly.type
_entity_poly.pdbx_seq_one_letter_code
_entity_poly.pdbx_strand_id
1 'polypeptide(L)'
;MTFSYWQKLSFLCLWSIFGTFIVFFSHHFRLPDKGSITLVESRGELSGLNLVSWLQWKMPSAPVLFWKEGGRGRGRSRCGEFPSILDVHYNNRHWQETRTSQGMFYLYSAYLDTRATIPEGPSIRILGMIDLPQDPTLTMFCQLWFENTPEPLVSEVYEFRQVFTLKILPKPFLLSCEVPESHRDRVPSSVSLVEERCATATTNLKVIYNPLKEGEAKEGFAVCTKGLDFPNDNSPRLAEWIELLAALGASKISFYDLGVNRNVSRLLEHYSRQGKVDLRSFSLAGHQPNLPGLTHLYLKAYIGVNMQSELVPYNDCFYRNMYRSKSLTSQCS
;
A
#
# COMPACT_ATOMS: atom_id res chain seq x y z
N MET A 1 28.79 49.19 29.07
CA MET A 1 27.66 48.54 29.75
C MET A 1 28.22 47.37 30.56
N THR A 2 28.34 47.56 31.86
CA THR A 2 28.88 46.53 32.76
C THR A 2 27.75 45.62 33.19
N PHE A 3 27.81 44.34 32.74
CA PHE A 3 26.91 43.32 33.23
C PHE A 3 27.06 43.08 34.72
N SER A 4 25.96 43.06 35.47
CA SER A 4 25.96 42.86 36.92
C SER A 4 26.50 41.47 37.26
N TYR A 5 27.14 41.31 38.38
CA TYR A 5 27.73 40.04 38.87
C TYR A 5 26.73 38.87 38.87
N TRP A 6 25.46 39.14 39.11
CA TRP A 6 24.37 38.15 39.09
C TRP A 6 24.04 37.64 37.67
N GLN A 7 24.18 38.48 36.62
CA GLN A 7 23.98 38.04 35.26
C GLN A 7 25.11 37.12 34.76
N LYS A 8 26.32 37.35 35.23
CA LYS A 8 27.45 36.45 34.93
C LYS A 8 27.32 35.08 35.61
N LEU A 9 26.82 35.05 36.88
CA LEU A 9 26.57 33.77 37.57
C LEU A 9 25.44 32.97 36.88
N SER A 10 24.36 33.60 36.45
CA SER A 10 23.27 32.94 35.72
C SER A 10 23.75 32.31 34.41
N PHE A 11 24.63 33.02 33.68
CA PHE A 11 25.20 32.49 32.44
C PHE A 11 26.11 31.29 32.65
N LEU A 12 26.93 31.30 33.72
CA LEU A 12 27.80 30.17 34.06
C LEU A 12 27.00 28.95 34.55
N CYS A 13 25.94 29.15 35.31
CA CYS A 13 25.03 28.03 35.72
C CYS A 13 24.30 27.43 34.54
N LEU A 14 23.80 28.23 33.57
CA LEU A 14 23.17 27.74 32.37
C LEU A 14 24.13 26.92 31.49
N TRP A 15 25.38 27.37 31.35
CA TRP A 15 26.39 26.65 30.60
C TRP A 15 26.81 25.32 31.27
N SER A 16 26.89 25.27 32.57
CA SER A 16 27.19 24.03 33.31
C SER A 16 26.04 23.02 33.21
N ILE A 17 24.79 23.48 33.26
CA ILE A 17 23.61 22.62 33.09
C ILE A 17 23.53 22.11 31.64
N PHE A 18 23.80 22.97 30.65
CA PHE A 18 23.82 22.55 29.24
C PHE A 18 24.99 21.58 28.94
N GLY A 19 26.16 21.83 29.52
CA GLY A 19 27.32 20.94 29.39
C GLY A 19 27.09 19.58 30.01
N THR A 20 26.50 19.49 31.20
CA THR A 20 26.13 18.23 31.85
C THR A 20 25.03 17.50 31.12
N PHE A 21 24.07 18.23 30.52
CA PHE A 21 23.01 17.65 29.68
C PHE A 21 23.57 17.03 28.41
N ILE A 22 24.51 17.70 27.72
CA ILE A 22 25.17 17.16 26.52
C ILE A 22 26.01 15.93 26.88
N VAL A 23 26.75 15.94 27.99
CA VAL A 23 27.55 14.77 28.44
C VAL A 23 26.62 13.63 28.85
N PHE A 24 25.53 13.90 29.56
CA PHE A 24 24.57 12.89 29.96
C PHE A 24 23.85 12.28 28.71
N PHE A 25 23.48 13.11 27.74
CA PHE A 25 22.90 12.64 26.49
C PHE A 25 23.89 11.83 25.65
N SER A 26 25.16 12.21 25.61
CA SER A 26 26.19 11.46 24.87
C SER A 26 26.57 10.13 25.57
N HIS A 27 26.38 9.99 26.87
CA HIS A 27 26.63 8.75 27.61
C HIS A 27 25.45 7.78 27.66
N HIS A 28 24.22 8.29 27.61
CA HIS A 28 23.00 7.46 27.71
C HIS A 28 22.31 7.21 26.37
N PHE A 29 22.48 8.11 25.41
CA PHE A 29 22.16 7.87 24.02
C PHE A 29 23.44 7.59 23.24
N ARG A 30 24.09 6.48 23.50
CA ARG A 30 24.80 5.81 22.45
C ARG A 30 23.73 5.41 21.44
N LEU A 31 23.62 6.22 20.38
CA LEU A 31 23.06 5.73 19.10
C LEU A 31 23.72 4.38 18.90
N PRO A 32 22.96 3.29 18.66
CA PRO A 32 23.56 2.04 18.28
C PRO A 32 24.54 2.41 17.19
N ASP A 33 25.80 2.10 17.46
CA ASP A 33 26.89 2.28 16.54
C ASP A 33 26.31 2.02 15.16
N LYS A 34 26.59 2.93 14.22
CA LYS A 34 26.40 2.61 12.81
C LYS A 34 27.16 1.31 12.65
N GLY A 35 26.46 0.21 12.94
CA GLY A 35 26.95 -1.08 12.60
C GLY A 35 27.31 -0.87 11.16
N SER A 36 28.58 -0.68 10.90
CA SER A 36 29.14 -0.96 9.61
C SER A 36 28.42 -2.26 9.27
N ILE A 37 27.49 -2.19 8.35
CA ILE A 37 27.10 -3.34 7.58
C ILE A 37 28.42 -3.72 6.93
N THR A 38 29.26 -4.40 7.70
CA THR A 38 30.19 -5.32 7.15
C THR A 38 29.25 -6.25 6.42
N LEU A 39 29.14 -6.03 5.12
CA LEU A 39 28.85 -7.06 4.18
C LEU A 39 29.85 -8.15 4.56
N VAL A 40 29.46 -8.99 5.53
CA VAL A 40 30.00 -10.31 5.68
C VAL A 40 29.61 -10.91 4.35
N GLU A 41 30.57 -10.86 3.45
CA GLU A 41 30.64 -11.63 2.23
C GLU A 41 30.69 -13.11 2.66
N SER A 42 29.59 -13.58 3.26
CA SER A 42 29.24 -14.96 3.15
C SER A 42 28.91 -15.10 1.66
N ARG A 43 29.87 -15.54 0.88
CA ARG A 43 29.67 -16.21 -0.40
C ARG A 43 28.81 -17.45 -0.19
N GLY A 44 27.58 -17.27 0.26
CA GLY A 44 26.49 -18.18 0.16
C GLY A 44 25.55 -17.55 -0.84
N GLU A 45 25.30 -18.20 -1.95
CA GLU A 45 24.33 -17.86 -2.98
C GLU A 45 23.07 -17.30 -2.34
N LEU A 46 22.91 -15.98 -2.32
CA LEU A 46 21.61 -15.35 -2.20
C LEU A 46 20.85 -15.84 -3.43
N SER A 47 20.16 -16.97 -3.29
CA SER A 47 19.36 -17.53 -4.37
C SER A 47 18.43 -16.43 -4.84
N GLY A 48 18.28 -16.27 -6.17
CA GLY A 48 17.46 -15.21 -6.75
C GLY A 48 16.01 -15.19 -6.20
N LEU A 49 15.54 -16.26 -5.57
CA LEU A 49 14.30 -16.39 -4.81
C LEU A 49 14.26 -15.47 -3.57
N ASN A 50 15.37 -15.32 -2.84
CA ASN A 50 15.42 -14.48 -1.66
C ASN A 50 15.32 -12.98 -2.00
N LEU A 51 15.96 -12.55 -3.09
CA LEU A 51 15.89 -11.15 -3.54
C LEU A 51 14.49 -10.79 -4.03
N VAL A 52 13.84 -11.64 -4.83
CA VAL A 52 12.47 -11.42 -5.32
C VAL A 52 11.49 -11.33 -4.15
N SER A 53 11.55 -12.27 -3.21
CA SER A 53 10.67 -12.28 -2.02
C SER A 53 10.90 -11.03 -1.17
N TRP A 54 12.15 -10.62 -1.00
CA TRP A 54 12.50 -9.40 -0.27
C TRP A 54 11.98 -8.14 -0.97
N LEU A 55 12.12 -8.04 -2.30
CA LEU A 55 11.58 -6.93 -3.09
C LEU A 55 10.04 -6.89 -3.05
N GLN A 56 9.38 -8.04 -3.16
CA GLN A 56 7.91 -8.13 -3.03
C GLN A 56 7.43 -7.69 -1.64
N TRP A 57 8.20 -8.02 -0.60
CA TRP A 57 7.90 -7.55 0.75
C TRP A 57 8.14 -6.04 0.90
N LYS A 58 9.22 -5.49 0.31
CA LYS A 58 9.55 -4.05 0.36
C LYS A 58 8.61 -3.20 -0.47
N MET A 59 8.17 -3.70 -1.62
CA MET A 59 7.35 -2.99 -2.60
C MET A 59 6.14 -3.86 -3.01
N PRO A 60 5.14 -4.01 -2.12
CA PRO A 60 4.05 -4.98 -2.33
C PRO A 60 3.16 -4.68 -3.54
N SER A 61 3.08 -3.43 -3.99
CA SER A 61 2.32 -3.00 -5.18
C SER A 61 3.09 -3.20 -6.49
N ALA A 62 4.41 -3.39 -6.45
CA ALA A 62 5.26 -3.47 -7.64
C ALA A 62 5.17 -4.82 -8.35
N PRO A 63 5.29 -4.86 -9.70
CA PRO A 63 5.30 -6.09 -10.48
C PRO A 63 6.70 -6.73 -10.52
N VAL A 64 7.26 -7.07 -9.34
CA VAL A 64 8.66 -7.52 -9.20
C VAL A 64 9.00 -8.74 -10.08
N LEU A 65 8.07 -9.72 -10.18
CA LEU A 65 8.26 -10.89 -11.04
C LEU A 65 8.32 -10.47 -12.51
N PHE A 66 7.43 -9.60 -12.93
CA PHE A 66 7.36 -9.11 -14.29
C PHE A 66 8.59 -8.28 -14.68
N TRP A 67 9.16 -7.50 -13.76
CA TRP A 67 10.45 -6.85 -13.98
C TRP A 67 11.58 -7.83 -14.18
N LYS A 68 11.61 -8.92 -13.41
CA LYS A 68 12.63 -9.97 -13.55
C LYS A 68 12.55 -10.67 -14.91
N GLU A 69 11.34 -10.95 -15.37
CA GLU A 69 11.10 -11.74 -16.60
C GLU A 69 10.99 -10.87 -17.84
N GLY A 70 10.38 -9.70 -17.73
CA GLY A 70 10.01 -8.84 -18.84
C GLY A 70 11.04 -7.81 -19.28
N GLY A 71 12.11 -7.59 -18.50
CA GLY A 71 13.16 -6.60 -18.84
C GLY A 71 14.12 -7.03 -19.96
N ARG A 72 14.10 -8.30 -20.35
CA ARG A 72 14.97 -8.82 -21.41
C ARG A 72 14.21 -8.82 -22.74
N GLY A 73 14.51 -7.88 -23.62
CA GLY A 73 14.07 -7.91 -25.02
C GLY A 73 12.95 -6.95 -25.41
N ARG A 74 12.57 -5.98 -24.58
CA ARG A 74 11.68 -4.91 -25.03
C ARG A 74 12.46 -3.93 -25.89
N GLY A 75 12.10 -3.89 -27.17
CA GLY A 75 12.61 -2.89 -28.10
C GLY A 75 12.10 -1.49 -27.73
N ARG A 76 12.63 -0.48 -28.41
CA ARG A 76 12.19 0.91 -28.26
C ARG A 76 10.69 1.00 -28.56
N SER A 77 9.88 1.32 -27.55
CA SER A 77 8.43 1.52 -27.69
C SER A 77 8.15 2.84 -28.41
N ARG A 78 7.09 2.87 -29.21
CA ARG A 78 6.58 4.10 -29.83
C ARG A 78 5.63 4.86 -28.90
N CYS A 79 5.11 4.21 -27.88
CA CYS A 79 4.13 4.78 -26.97
C CYS A 79 4.43 4.37 -25.51
N GLY A 80 5.16 5.22 -24.81
CA GLY A 80 5.59 4.99 -23.45
C GLY A 80 6.72 3.94 -23.34
N GLU A 81 7.55 4.08 -22.36
CA GLU A 81 8.57 3.09 -22.00
C GLU A 81 8.12 2.32 -20.77
N PHE A 82 8.41 1.01 -20.74
CA PHE A 82 8.10 0.20 -19.57
C PHE A 82 8.90 0.69 -18.36
N PRO A 83 8.24 1.13 -17.26
CA PRO A 83 8.96 1.69 -16.13
C PRO A 83 9.84 0.65 -15.46
N SER A 84 11.11 0.97 -15.30
CA SER A 84 12.01 0.19 -14.46
C SER A 84 11.72 0.46 -12.97
N ILE A 85 12.35 -0.31 -12.09
CA ILE A 85 12.24 -0.08 -10.64
C ILE A 85 12.73 1.32 -10.23
N LEU A 86 13.64 1.93 -11.00
CA LEU A 86 14.21 3.25 -10.72
C LEU A 86 13.31 4.40 -11.18
N ASP A 87 12.40 4.13 -12.11
CA ASP A 87 11.49 5.12 -12.67
C ASP A 87 10.21 5.26 -11.82
N VAL A 88 9.92 4.26 -10.97
CA VAL A 88 8.72 4.26 -10.14
C VAL A 88 8.90 5.13 -8.91
N HIS A 89 8.04 6.11 -8.76
CA HIS A 89 8.00 6.99 -7.60
C HIS A 89 7.14 6.39 -6.49
N TYR A 90 7.68 6.40 -5.27
CA TYR A 90 7.02 5.90 -4.07
C TYR A 90 6.84 7.03 -3.06
N ASN A 91 5.61 7.24 -2.62
CA ASN A 91 5.31 8.06 -1.45
C ASN A 91 5.79 7.37 -0.17
N ASN A 92 5.51 6.07 -0.09
CA ASN A 92 6.02 5.18 0.95
C ASN A 92 5.95 3.72 0.45
N ARG A 93 6.28 2.76 1.30
CA ARG A 93 6.34 1.34 0.95
C ARG A 93 5.11 0.79 0.22
N HIS A 94 3.90 1.27 0.55
CA HIS A 94 2.64 0.73 0.03
C HIS A 94 2.05 1.55 -1.11
N TRP A 95 2.49 2.79 -1.27
CA TRP A 95 1.90 3.76 -2.17
C TRP A 95 2.89 4.21 -3.22
N GLN A 96 2.57 3.98 -4.48
CA GLN A 96 3.22 4.65 -5.60
C GLN A 96 2.55 6.00 -5.81
N GLU A 97 3.27 6.97 -6.39
CA GLU A 97 2.71 8.29 -6.62
C GLU A 97 2.98 8.79 -8.04
N THR A 98 2.02 9.51 -8.59
CA THR A 98 2.17 10.23 -9.84
C THR A 98 1.59 11.63 -9.72
N ARG A 99 2.35 12.61 -10.21
CA ARG A 99 1.91 14.00 -10.28
C ARG A 99 1.21 14.24 -11.60
N THR A 100 0.07 14.91 -11.56
CA THR A 100 -0.66 15.41 -12.71
C THR A 100 -0.69 16.93 -12.71
N SER A 101 -1.21 17.52 -13.79
CA SER A 101 -1.43 18.98 -13.88
C SER A 101 -2.35 19.53 -12.80
N GLN A 102 -3.23 18.71 -12.21
CA GLN A 102 -4.20 19.13 -11.19
C GLN A 102 -3.80 18.76 -9.77
N GLY A 103 -2.94 17.74 -9.57
CA GLY A 103 -2.51 17.32 -8.23
C GLY A 103 -1.86 15.95 -8.16
N MET A 104 -1.75 15.42 -6.95
CA MET A 104 -1.05 14.18 -6.67
C MET A 104 -2.00 13.01 -6.53
N PHE A 105 -1.71 11.92 -7.22
CA PHE A 105 -2.37 10.63 -7.08
C PHE A 105 -1.46 9.65 -6.34
N TYR A 106 -1.97 9.03 -5.29
CA TYR A 106 -1.32 7.96 -4.54
C TYR A 106 -2.02 6.64 -4.87
N LEU A 107 -1.32 5.73 -5.51
CA LEU A 107 -1.85 4.46 -6.01
C LEU A 107 -1.47 3.32 -5.07
N TYR A 108 -2.46 2.57 -4.62
CA TYR A 108 -2.27 1.46 -3.68
C TYR A 108 -2.15 0.11 -4.38
N SER A 109 -3.13 -0.24 -5.21
CA SER A 109 -3.21 -1.54 -5.88
C SER A 109 -4.06 -1.47 -7.14
N ALA A 110 -3.87 -2.43 -8.04
CA ALA A 110 -4.68 -2.58 -9.24
C ALA A 110 -5.24 -4.01 -9.34
N TYR A 111 -6.47 -4.14 -9.85
CA TYR A 111 -7.19 -5.41 -9.93
C TYR A 111 -7.80 -5.58 -11.30
N LEU A 112 -7.80 -6.82 -11.81
CA LEU A 112 -8.62 -7.17 -12.98
C LEU A 112 -10.01 -7.58 -12.51
N ASP A 113 -11.02 -6.86 -12.98
CA ASP A 113 -12.44 -7.12 -12.73
C ASP A 113 -13.08 -7.65 -14.03
N THR A 114 -13.46 -8.93 -14.02
CA THR A 114 -14.07 -9.64 -15.16
C THR A 114 -15.53 -9.99 -14.91
N ARG A 115 -16.18 -9.32 -13.95
CA ARG A 115 -17.60 -9.60 -13.65
C ARG A 115 -18.51 -9.18 -14.81
N ALA A 116 -19.48 -10.03 -15.14
CA ALA A 116 -20.45 -9.78 -16.21
C ALA A 116 -21.34 -8.54 -15.99
N THR A 117 -21.33 -7.98 -14.78
CA THR A 117 -22.07 -6.75 -14.44
C THR A 117 -21.40 -5.46 -14.90
N ILE A 118 -20.21 -5.56 -15.52
CA ILE A 118 -19.48 -4.40 -16.05
C ILE A 118 -19.85 -4.25 -17.52
N PRO A 119 -20.56 -3.16 -17.90
CA PRO A 119 -21.03 -2.97 -19.28
C PRO A 119 -19.88 -2.90 -20.29
N GLU A 120 -18.76 -2.28 -19.91
CA GLU A 120 -17.59 -2.06 -20.75
C GLU A 120 -16.76 -3.35 -20.91
N GLY A 121 -17.07 -4.40 -20.13
CA GLY A 121 -16.32 -5.66 -20.11
C GLY A 121 -15.18 -5.67 -19.11
N PRO A 122 -14.21 -6.59 -19.24
CA PRO A 122 -13.09 -6.69 -18.33
C PRO A 122 -12.37 -5.37 -18.14
N SER A 123 -12.17 -4.96 -16.88
CA SER A 123 -11.63 -3.64 -16.56
C SER A 123 -10.56 -3.72 -15.49
N ILE A 124 -9.56 -2.86 -15.60
CA ILE A 124 -8.58 -2.66 -14.55
C ILE A 124 -9.11 -1.63 -13.57
N ARG A 125 -9.20 -2.01 -12.30
CA ARG A 125 -9.60 -1.16 -11.18
C ARG A 125 -8.37 -0.73 -10.41
N ILE A 126 -8.06 0.58 -10.42
CA ILE A 126 -6.94 1.15 -9.66
C ILE A 126 -7.49 1.80 -8.41
N LEU A 127 -7.10 1.27 -7.26
CA LEU A 127 -7.47 1.80 -5.94
C LEU A 127 -6.39 2.75 -5.45
N GLY A 128 -6.79 3.92 -5.00
CA GLY A 128 -5.86 4.94 -4.55
C GLY A 128 -6.47 6.04 -3.70
N MET A 129 -5.65 7.06 -3.43
CA MET A 129 -6.03 8.31 -2.79
C MET A 129 -5.53 9.49 -3.62
N ILE A 130 -6.29 10.58 -3.62
CA ILE A 130 -5.98 11.78 -4.40
C ILE A 130 -5.90 13.01 -3.50
N ASP A 131 -4.89 13.82 -3.72
CA ASP A 131 -4.70 15.09 -3.00
C ASP A 131 -5.24 16.26 -3.83
N LEU A 132 -6.56 16.22 -4.06
CA LEU A 132 -7.29 17.27 -4.77
C LEU A 132 -8.56 17.65 -4.00
N PRO A 133 -8.83 18.95 -3.82
CA PRO A 133 -10.03 19.41 -3.13
C PRO A 133 -11.31 19.17 -3.95
N GLN A 134 -11.20 19.14 -5.26
CA GLN A 134 -12.30 18.88 -6.21
C GLN A 134 -12.01 17.61 -7.00
N ASP A 135 -13.04 17.07 -7.66
CA ASP A 135 -12.87 15.94 -8.55
C ASP A 135 -12.03 16.34 -9.76
N PRO A 136 -11.11 15.47 -10.22
CA PRO A 136 -10.27 15.77 -11.36
C PRO A 136 -11.14 15.92 -12.63
N THR A 137 -10.84 16.94 -13.42
CA THR A 137 -11.46 17.18 -14.73
C THR A 137 -10.56 16.76 -15.88
N LEU A 138 -9.34 16.28 -15.55
CA LEU A 138 -8.36 15.84 -16.55
C LEU A 138 -8.71 14.46 -17.10
N THR A 139 -8.43 14.25 -18.37
CA THR A 139 -8.42 12.92 -18.97
C THR A 139 -7.13 12.21 -18.57
N MET A 140 -7.25 10.96 -18.14
CA MET A 140 -6.12 10.12 -17.77
C MET A 140 -6.14 8.81 -18.54
N PHE A 141 -5.00 8.15 -18.62
CA PHE A 141 -4.83 6.91 -19.36
C PHE A 141 -4.13 5.85 -18.51
N CYS A 142 -4.57 4.62 -18.71
CA CYS A 142 -3.89 3.42 -18.22
C CYS A 142 -2.99 2.87 -19.34
N GLN A 143 -1.72 2.69 -19.06
CA GLN A 143 -0.82 1.90 -19.88
C GLN A 143 -0.82 0.47 -19.34
N LEU A 144 -1.46 -0.45 -20.06
CA LEU A 144 -1.60 -1.85 -19.68
C LEU A 144 -0.43 -2.65 -20.26
N TRP A 145 0.34 -3.28 -19.39
CA TRP A 145 1.55 -4.02 -19.76
C TRP A 145 1.29 -5.52 -19.73
N PHE A 146 1.47 -6.16 -20.88
CA PHE A 146 1.29 -7.61 -21.04
C PHE A 146 2.64 -8.31 -21.25
N GLU A 147 2.69 -9.59 -20.90
CA GLU A 147 3.84 -10.43 -21.23
C GLU A 147 3.99 -10.55 -22.74
N ASN A 148 5.24 -10.57 -23.20
CA ASN A 148 5.62 -10.71 -24.60
C ASN A 148 5.07 -9.60 -25.53
N THR A 149 4.69 -8.45 -24.97
CA THR A 149 4.24 -7.30 -25.75
C THR A 149 5.23 -6.14 -25.51
N PRO A 150 5.86 -5.59 -26.57
CA PRO A 150 6.89 -4.55 -26.41
C PRO A 150 6.28 -3.20 -26.01
N GLU A 151 5.05 -2.93 -26.42
CA GLU A 151 4.34 -1.68 -26.18
C GLU A 151 3.17 -1.90 -25.24
N PRO A 152 2.78 -0.89 -24.43
CA PRO A 152 1.58 -0.97 -23.62
C PRO A 152 0.34 -0.83 -24.50
N LEU A 153 -0.75 -1.46 -24.10
CA LEU A 153 -2.06 -1.08 -24.58
C LEU A 153 -2.56 0.11 -23.77
N VAL A 154 -2.96 1.17 -24.44
CA VAL A 154 -3.39 2.39 -23.78
C VAL A 154 -4.90 2.48 -23.79
N SER A 155 -5.49 2.53 -22.61
CA SER A 155 -6.93 2.69 -22.40
C SER A 155 -7.20 3.97 -21.62
N GLU A 156 -8.23 4.71 -21.99
CA GLU A 156 -8.67 5.89 -21.26
C GLU A 156 -9.37 5.48 -19.97
N VAL A 157 -9.19 6.29 -18.92
CA VAL A 157 -9.94 6.14 -17.68
C VAL A 157 -11.39 6.56 -17.95
N TYR A 158 -12.30 5.59 -17.97
CA TYR A 158 -13.72 5.85 -18.27
C TYR A 158 -14.55 6.12 -17.00
N GLU A 159 -14.05 5.74 -15.83
CA GLU A 159 -14.74 5.94 -14.56
C GLU A 159 -13.75 6.44 -13.49
N PHE A 160 -14.13 7.52 -12.85
CA PHE A 160 -13.52 8.00 -11.61
C PHE A 160 -14.58 7.98 -10.52
N ARG A 161 -14.49 6.99 -9.64
CA ARG A 161 -15.45 6.85 -8.55
C ARG A 161 -14.85 7.30 -7.23
N GLN A 162 -15.39 8.36 -6.69
CA GLN A 162 -15.11 8.85 -5.34
C GLN A 162 -16.25 8.42 -4.42
N VAL A 163 -15.91 7.83 -3.27
CA VAL A 163 -16.92 7.24 -2.37
C VAL A 163 -17.33 8.19 -1.25
N PHE A 164 -16.54 9.25 -1.00
CA PHE A 164 -16.77 10.15 0.14
C PHE A 164 -16.72 11.61 -0.26
N THR A 165 -17.73 12.38 0.22
CA THR A 165 -17.86 13.82 -0.05
C THR A 165 -17.16 14.71 0.98
N LEU A 166 -16.46 14.14 1.97
CA LEU A 166 -15.71 14.93 2.94
C LEU A 166 -14.57 15.69 2.25
N LYS A 167 -14.46 16.99 2.53
CA LYS A 167 -13.39 17.87 1.97
C LYS A 167 -12.04 17.68 2.70
N ILE A 168 -11.73 16.45 3.09
CA ILE A 168 -10.49 16.09 3.79
C ILE A 168 -9.57 15.41 2.79
N LEU A 169 -8.31 15.79 2.75
CA LEU A 169 -7.31 15.25 1.84
C LEU A 169 -6.31 14.35 2.58
N PRO A 170 -5.80 13.33 1.91
CA PRO A 170 -6.19 12.83 0.58
C PRO A 170 -7.50 12.04 0.62
N LYS A 171 -8.24 12.02 -0.50
CA LYS A 171 -9.54 11.35 -0.66
C LYS A 171 -9.37 9.99 -1.35
N PRO A 172 -10.07 8.93 -0.91
CA PRO A 172 -10.05 7.63 -1.59
C PRO A 172 -10.80 7.67 -2.93
N PHE A 173 -10.27 6.96 -3.91
CA PHE A 173 -10.88 6.81 -5.23
C PHE A 173 -10.67 5.41 -5.81
N LEU A 174 -11.48 5.10 -6.81
CA LEU A 174 -11.34 3.97 -7.70
C LEU A 174 -11.38 4.46 -9.15
N LEU A 175 -10.31 4.22 -9.89
CA LEU A 175 -10.24 4.45 -11.33
C LEU A 175 -10.53 3.17 -12.09
N SER A 176 -11.12 3.29 -13.28
CA SER A 176 -11.46 2.15 -14.13
C SER A 176 -11.00 2.39 -15.55
N CYS A 177 -10.24 1.43 -16.09
CA CYS A 177 -9.78 1.39 -17.47
C CYS A 177 -10.22 0.09 -18.10
N GLU A 178 -10.82 0.16 -19.28
CA GLU A 178 -11.22 -1.05 -20.02
C GLU A 178 -10.00 -1.82 -20.52
N VAL A 179 -10.07 -3.16 -20.48
CA VAL A 179 -9.12 -4.00 -21.21
C VAL A 179 -9.59 -4.06 -22.67
N PRO A 180 -8.79 -3.59 -23.64
CA PRO A 180 -9.19 -3.55 -25.05
C PRO A 180 -9.61 -4.93 -25.57
N GLU A 181 -10.60 -4.97 -26.46
CA GLU A 181 -11.19 -6.21 -27.00
C GLU A 181 -10.15 -7.22 -27.51
N SER A 182 -9.10 -6.73 -28.14
CA SER A 182 -8.02 -7.55 -28.68
C SER A 182 -7.26 -8.37 -27.62
N HIS A 183 -7.45 -8.07 -26.32
CA HIS A 183 -6.69 -8.67 -25.22
C HIS A 183 -7.58 -9.04 -24.01
N ARG A 184 -8.90 -9.12 -24.20
CA ARG A 184 -9.85 -9.46 -23.12
C ARG A 184 -9.68 -10.88 -22.56
N ASP A 185 -9.03 -11.76 -23.32
CA ASP A 185 -8.66 -13.12 -22.94
C ASP A 185 -7.37 -13.20 -22.13
N ARG A 186 -6.64 -12.09 -21.98
CA ARG A 186 -5.35 -12.00 -21.30
C ARG A 186 -5.42 -11.13 -20.06
N VAL A 187 -4.58 -11.48 -19.09
CA VAL A 187 -4.41 -10.69 -17.85
C VAL A 187 -3.21 -9.76 -18.03
N PRO A 188 -3.38 -8.43 -17.90
CA PRO A 188 -2.23 -7.53 -17.85
C PRO A 188 -1.35 -7.86 -16.63
N SER A 189 -0.06 -7.92 -16.80
CA SER A 189 0.88 -8.17 -15.70
C SER A 189 1.02 -6.95 -14.79
N SER A 190 0.92 -5.75 -15.38
CA SER A 190 0.96 -4.50 -14.62
C SER A 190 0.25 -3.36 -15.35
N VAL A 191 0.00 -2.27 -14.63
CA VAL A 191 -0.61 -1.05 -15.14
C VAL A 191 0.10 0.18 -14.60
N SER A 192 0.27 1.17 -15.48
CA SER A 192 0.75 2.51 -15.14
C SER A 192 -0.34 3.54 -15.40
N LEU A 193 -0.43 4.57 -14.56
CA LEU A 193 -1.35 5.69 -14.73
C LEU A 193 -0.58 6.91 -15.25
N VAL A 194 -1.06 7.53 -16.34
CA VAL A 194 -0.46 8.69 -16.98
C VAL A 194 -1.50 9.72 -17.38
N GLU A 195 -1.13 10.99 -17.48
CA GLU A 195 -2.01 12.07 -17.94
C GLU A 195 -2.05 12.13 -19.48
N GLU A 196 -0.94 11.86 -20.15
CA GLU A 196 -0.88 11.78 -21.61
C GLU A 196 -0.68 10.34 -22.07
N ARG A 197 -1.35 9.94 -23.16
CA ARG A 197 -1.39 8.53 -23.64
C ARG A 197 -0.04 7.81 -23.68
N CYS A 198 0.99 8.50 -24.16
CA CYS A 198 2.31 7.93 -24.38
C CYS A 198 3.40 8.53 -23.47
N ALA A 199 2.99 9.20 -22.40
CA ALA A 199 3.94 9.75 -21.44
C ALA A 199 4.75 8.65 -20.75
N THR A 200 5.95 9.01 -20.31
CA THR A 200 6.76 8.16 -19.43
C THR A 200 6.06 8.03 -18.07
N ALA A 201 5.78 6.79 -17.69
CA ALA A 201 5.08 6.53 -16.44
C ALA A 201 6.04 6.53 -15.25
N THR A 202 5.58 7.13 -14.16
CA THR A 202 6.25 7.10 -12.84
C THR A 202 5.61 6.10 -11.87
N THR A 203 4.64 5.32 -12.35
CA THR A 203 3.97 4.27 -11.58
C THR A 203 3.92 2.97 -12.37
N ASN A 204 3.95 1.85 -11.66
CA ASN A 204 3.77 0.54 -12.28
C ASN A 204 3.24 -0.44 -11.22
N LEU A 205 1.92 -0.58 -11.16
CA LEU A 205 1.24 -1.47 -10.22
C LEU A 205 1.10 -2.87 -10.82
N LYS A 206 1.40 -3.90 -10.05
CA LYS A 206 1.02 -5.25 -10.47
C LYS A 206 -0.49 -5.39 -10.49
N VAL A 207 -1.02 -6.05 -11.52
CA VAL A 207 -2.43 -6.38 -11.58
C VAL A 207 -2.71 -7.64 -10.77
N ILE A 208 -3.68 -7.54 -9.85
CA ILE A 208 -4.10 -8.64 -9.00
C ILE A 208 -5.34 -9.26 -9.61
N TYR A 209 -5.27 -10.57 -9.86
CA TYR A 209 -6.39 -11.37 -10.34
C TYR A 209 -6.34 -12.74 -9.68
N ASN A 210 -7.34 -13.06 -8.88
CA ASN A 210 -7.42 -14.29 -8.10
C ASN A 210 -8.65 -15.13 -8.51
N PRO A 211 -8.75 -15.59 -9.77
CA PRO A 211 -9.88 -16.41 -10.19
C PRO A 211 -9.84 -17.77 -9.48
N LEU A 212 -10.95 -18.46 -9.49
CA LEU A 212 -10.99 -19.88 -9.17
C LEU A 212 -10.26 -20.66 -10.26
N LYS A 213 -9.54 -21.69 -9.85
CA LYS A 213 -9.01 -22.68 -10.80
C LYS A 213 -10.13 -23.61 -11.25
N GLU A 214 -9.91 -24.27 -12.37
CA GLU A 214 -10.86 -25.28 -12.87
C GLU A 214 -11.11 -26.36 -11.82
N GLY A 215 -12.38 -26.62 -11.51
CA GLY A 215 -12.79 -27.56 -10.47
C GLY A 215 -12.80 -27.01 -9.03
N GLU A 216 -12.31 -25.79 -8.78
CA GLU A 216 -12.45 -25.15 -7.47
C GLU A 216 -13.84 -24.53 -7.29
N ALA A 217 -14.42 -24.69 -6.10
CA ALA A 217 -15.67 -24.03 -5.71
C ALA A 217 -15.38 -22.79 -4.84
N LYS A 218 -16.29 -21.81 -4.87
CA LYS A 218 -16.21 -20.70 -3.94
C LYS A 218 -16.32 -21.20 -2.50
N GLU A 219 -15.41 -20.72 -1.68
CA GLU A 219 -15.40 -21.00 -0.23
C GLU A 219 -16.47 -20.18 0.50
N GLY A 220 -16.62 -20.33 1.81
CA GLY A 220 -17.57 -19.64 2.68
C GLY A 220 -17.67 -18.14 2.43
N PHE A 221 -17.60 -17.35 3.47
CA PHE A 221 -17.55 -15.88 3.30
C PHE A 221 -16.18 -15.32 3.73
N ALA A 222 -15.77 -14.22 3.10
CA ALA A 222 -14.59 -13.49 3.54
C ALA A 222 -15.00 -12.27 4.37
N VAL A 223 -14.22 -12.00 5.41
CA VAL A 223 -14.40 -10.86 6.30
C VAL A 223 -13.34 -9.81 6.00
N CYS A 224 -13.79 -8.61 5.68
CA CYS A 224 -12.93 -7.46 5.42
C CYS A 224 -12.90 -6.54 6.63
N THR A 225 -11.71 -6.27 7.18
CA THR A 225 -11.57 -5.32 8.29
C THR A 225 -10.96 -4.01 7.81
N LYS A 226 -11.15 -2.98 8.59
CA LYS A 226 -10.42 -1.71 8.43
C LYS A 226 -8.94 -1.87 8.79
N GLY A 227 -8.16 -0.82 8.61
CA GLY A 227 -6.81 -0.75 9.15
C GLY A 227 -6.79 -0.88 10.66
N LEU A 228 -5.98 -1.82 11.19
CA LEU A 228 -5.84 -2.04 12.61
C LEU A 228 -4.82 -1.10 13.21
N ASP A 229 -5.26 -0.32 14.17
CA ASP A 229 -4.48 0.67 14.91
C ASP A 229 -4.72 0.47 16.41
N PHE A 230 -4.19 -0.64 16.96
CA PHE A 230 -4.39 -1.03 18.33
C PHE A 230 -3.09 -0.95 19.16
N PRO A 231 -2.83 0.18 19.85
CA PRO A 231 -1.65 0.30 20.72
C PRO A 231 -1.76 -0.56 21.97
N ASN A 232 -2.97 -0.86 22.44
CA ASN A 232 -3.25 -1.71 23.58
C ASN A 232 -3.33 -3.18 23.20
N ASP A 233 -3.08 -4.06 24.19
CA ASP A 233 -3.20 -5.50 23.99
C ASP A 233 -4.67 -5.94 24.00
N ASN A 234 -5.23 -6.14 22.82
CA ASN A 234 -6.56 -6.69 22.61
C ASN A 234 -6.52 -8.15 22.10
N SER A 235 -5.35 -8.81 22.19
CA SER A 235 -5.15 -10.15 21.63
C SER A 235 -6.16 -11.20 22.12
N PRO A 236 -6.59 -11.26 23.40
CA PRO A 236 -7.58 -12.25 23.83
C PRO A 236 -8.93 -12.08 23.11
N ARG A 237 -9.44 -10.84 23.08
CA ARG A 237 -10.73 -10.55 22.41
C ARG A 237 -10.66 -10.81 20.89
N LEU A 238 -9.54 -10.49 20.29
CA LEU A 238 -9.33 -10.71 18.86
C LEU A 238 -9.27 -12.20 18.54
N ALA A 239 -8.65 -13.02 19.41
CA ALA A 239 -8.64 -14.47 19.28
C ALA A 239 -10.07 -15.05 19.31
N GLU A 240 -10.87 -14.68 20.33
CA GLU A 240 -12.26 -15.08 20.45
C GLU A 240 -13.06 -14.71 19.19
N TRP A 241 -12.87 -13.48 18.69
CA TRP A 241 -13.55 -13.00 17.50
C TRP A 241 -13.17 -13.77 16.24
N ILE A 242 -11.87 -14.06 16.03
CA ILE A 242 -11.39 -14.86 14.90
C ILE A 242 -11.95 -16.30 14.94
N GLU A 243 -11.94 -16.95 16.11
CA GLU A 243 -12.48 -18.30 16.27
C GLU A 243 -14.00 -18.34 16.08
N LEU A 244 -14.71 -17.34 16.59
CA LEU A 244 -16.16 -17.21 16.37
C LEU A 244 -16.47 -17.08 14.86
N LEU A 245 -15.80 -16.23 14.14
CA LEU A 245 -16.00 -16.06 12.70
C LEU A 245 -15.66 -17.35 11.93
N ALA A 246 -14.60 -18.04 12.31
CA ALA A 246 -14.24 -19.33 11.71
C ALA A 246 -15.34 -20.38 11.97
N ALA A 247 -15.91 -20.43 13.19
CA ALA A 247 -17.03 -21.32 13.54
C ALA A 247 -18.31 -20.97 12.76
N LEU A 248 -18.52 -19.69 12.42
CA LEU A 248 -19.64 -19.22 11.60
C LEU A 248 -19.43 -19.48 10.09
N GLY A 249 -18.28 -20.04 9.68
CA GLY A 249 -17.98 -20.39 8.29
C GLY A 249 -17.21 -19.33 7.50
N ALA A 250 -16.55 -18.37 8.17
CA ALA A 250 -15.61 -17.49 7.50
C ALA A 250 -14.42 -18.32 6.96
N SER A 251 -14.20 -18.23 5.66
CA SER A 251 -13.07 -18.90 4.98
C SER A 251 -11.79 -18.09 5.08
N LYS A 252 -11.90 -16.77 5.18
CA LYS A 252 -10.76 -15.85 5.22
C LYS A 252 -11.13 -14.56 5.95
N ILE A 253 -10.23 -14.10 6.82
CA ILE A 253 -10.36 -12.79 7.48
C ILE A 253 -9.15 -11.95 7.07
N SER A 254 -9.38 -10.82 6.42
CA SER A 254 -8.32 -9.92 5.95
C SER A 254 -8.07 -8.81 6.95
N PHE A 255 -6.84 -8.69 7.44
CA PHE A 255 -6.38 -7.64 8.35
C PHE A 255 -5.31 -6.77 7.71
N TYR A 256 -5.35 -5.47 8.03
CA TYR A 256 -4.42 -4.46 7.55
C TYR A 256 -3.73 -3.79 8.75
N ASP A 257 -2.47 -4.09 8.96
CA ASP A 257 -1.70 -3.62 10.13
C ASP A 257 -1.17 -2.20 9.89
N LEU A 258 -1.73 -1.22 10.59
CA LEU A 258 -1.27 0.17 10.66
C LEU A 258 -0.30 0.42 11.84
N GLY A 259 -0.28 -0.48 12.81
CA GLY A 259 0.53 -0.38 14.01
C GLY A 259 -0.17 -0.98 15.21
N VAL A 260 -0.06 -2.30 15.36
CA VAL A 260 -0.70 -3.03 16.46
C VAL A 260 0.29 -3.38 17.56
N ASN A 261 -0.24 -3.63 18.77
CA ASN A 261 0.53 -4.17 19.88
C ASN A 261 1.24 -5.48 19.51
N ARG A 262 2.42 -5.72 20.08
CA ARG A 262 3.24 -6.90 19.78
C ARG A 262 2.51 -8.24 19.99
N ASN A 263 1.63 -8.35 20.99
CA ASN A 263 0.87 -9.58 21.24
C ASN A 263 -0.20 -9.77 20.16
N VAL A 264 -0.85 -8.70 19.73
CA VAL A 264 -1.79 -8.71 18.60
C VAL A 264 -1.07 -9.13 17.31
N SER A 265 0.11 -8.59 17.02
CA SER A 265 0.90 -8.99 15.83
C SER A 265 1.22 -10.49 15.87
N ARG A 266 1.72 -11.01 16.98
CA ARG A 266 2.01 -12.46 17.15
C ARG A 266 0.77 -13.34 16.96
N LEU A 267 -0.38 -12.90 17.49
CA LEU A 267 -1.65 -13.60 17.30
C LEU A 267 -2.04 -13.66 15.83
N LEU A 268 -2.02 -12.53 15.15
CA LEU A 268 -2.37 -12.46 13.72
C LEU A 268 -1.42 -13.27 12.84
N GLU A 269 -0.12 -13.24 13.13
CA GLU A 269 0.87 -14.09 12.46
C GLU A 269 0.62 -15.58 12.69
N HIS A 270 0.17 -15.97 13.88
CA HIS A 270 -0.21 -17.35 14.20
C HIS A 270 -1.38 -17.80 13.33
N TYR A 271 -2.46 -17.03 13.26
CA TYR A 271 -3.62 -17.36 12.43
C TYR A 271 -3.33 -17.25 10.92
N SER A 272 -2.42 -16.38 10.53
CA SER A 272 -1.96 -16.28 9.15
C SER A 272 -1.25 -17.56 8.70
N ARG A 273 -0.39 -18.13 9.55
CA ARG A 273 0.26 -19.43 9.28
C ARG A 273 -0.74 -20.60 9.20
N GLN A 274 -1.87 -20.51 9.89
CA GLN A 274 -2.96 -21.49 9.77
C GLN A 274 -3.83 -21.28 8.52
N GLY A 275 -3.61 -20.21 7.77
CA GLY A 275 -4.39 -19.86 6.58
C GLY A 275 -5.76 -19.23 6.87
N LYS A 276 -6.17 -19.05 8.13
CA LYS A 276 -7.43 -18.39 8.53
C LYS A 276 -7.41 -16.88 8.29
N VAL A 277 -6.25 -16.26 8.43
CA VAL A 277 -6.05 -14.80 8.33
C VAL A 277 -5.17 -14.46 7.15
N ASP A 278 -5.54 -13.41 6.40
CA ASP A 278 -4.70 -12.71 5.43
C ASP A 278 -4.21 -11.41 6.07
N LEU A 279 -2.99 -11.42 6.59
CA LEU A 279 -2.39 -10.27 7.27
C LEU A 279 -1.54 -9.46 6.28
N ARG A 280 -1.87 -8.18 6.16
CA ARG A 280 -1.15 -7.22 5.30
C ARG A 280 -0.68 -6.04 6.12
N SER A 281 0.56 -5.61 5.91
CA SER A 281 0.99 -4.30 6.40
C SER A 281 0.31 -3.20 5.59
N PHE A 282 -0.01 -2.10 6.26
CA PHE A 282 -0.66 -0.95 5.65
C PHE A 282 -0.02 0.36 6.16
N SER A 283 -0.09 1.41 5.37
CA SER A 283 0.34 2.76 5.75
C SER A 283 -0.62 3.78 5.16
N LEU A 284 -0.67 4.97 5.75
CA LEU A 284 -1.44 6.09 5.24
C LEU A 284 -0.73 6.73 4.03
N ALA A 285 -1.51 7.26 3.09
CA ALA A 285 -1.01 7.93 1.89
C ALA A 285 -0.61 9.40 2.15
N GLY A 286 0.19 9.95 1.25
CA GLY A 286 0.56 11.36 1.27
C GLY A 286 1.45 11.72 2.44
N HIS A 287 1.21 12.90 3.01
CA HIS A 287 1.99 13.43 4.13
C HIS A 287 1.46 13.02 5.50
N GLN A 288 0.56 12.03 5.55
CA GLN A 288 0.02 11.54 6.80
C GLN A 288 1.08 10.74 7.59
N PRO A 289 1.04 10.79 8.94
CA PRO A 289 2.05 10.14 9.76
C PRO A 289 1.94 8.61 9.69
N ASN A 290 3.08 7.94 9.56
CA ASN A 290 3.20 6.48 9.48
C ASN A 290 4.12 5.90 10.58
N LEU A 291 4.21 6.57 11.71
CA LEU A 291 4.85 6.07 12.94
C LEU A 291 3.77 5.56 13.87
N PRO A 292 3.80 4.31 14.36
CA PRO A 292 2.66 3.64 15.03
C PRO A 292 1.94 4.49 16.07
N GLY A 293 2.64 5.03 17.08
CA GLY A 293 2.02 5.87 18.10
C GLY A 293 1.46 7.18 17.59
N LEU A 294 2.15 7.81 16.62
CA LEU A 294 1.71 9.07 16.01
C LEU A 294 0.53 8.83 15.07
N THR A 295 0.53 7.74 14.31
CA THR A 295 -0.59 7.33 13.46
C THR A 295 -1.87 7.18 14.29
N HIS A 296 -1.79 6.49 15.43
CA HIS A 296 -2.92 6.31 16.35
C HIS A 296 -3.50 7.65 16.83
N LEU A 297 -2.65 8.53 17.35
CA LEU A 297 -3.08 9.85 17.82
C LEU A 297 -3.70 10.70 16.70
N TYR A 298 -3.11 10.62 15.52
CA TYR A 298 -3.60 11.33 14.34
C TYR A 298 -4.98 10.84 13.91
N LEU A 299 -5.18 9.54 13.75
CA LEU A 299 -6.46 8.96 13.34
C LEU A 299 -7.55 9.18 14.41
N LYS A 300 -7.18 9.18 15.70
CA LYS A 300 -8.09 9.48 16.80
C LYS A 300 -8.51 10.95 16.82
N ALA A 301 -7.59 11.87 16.49
CA ALA A 301 -7.86 13.30 16.44
C ALA A 301 -8.69 13.69 15.20
N TYR A 302 -8.48 13.00 14.07
CA TYR A 302 -9.08 13.32 12.78
C TYR A 302 -9.99 12.18 12.30
N ILE A 303 -11.18 12.06 12.91
CA ILE A 303 -12.16 10.97 12.62
C ILE A 303 -12.48 10.88 11.12
N GLY A 304 -12.61 12.00 10.41
CA GLY A 304 -12.88 12.01 8.97
C GLY A 304 -11.76 11.37 8.15
N VAL A 305 -10.49 11.58 8.54
CA VAL A 305 -9.33 10.91 7.92
C VAL A 305 -9.38 9.41 8.19
N ASN A 306 -9.70 9.03 9.42
CA ASN A 306 -9.84 7.62 9.79
C ASN A 306 -10.88 6.93 8.90
N MET A 307 -12.08 7.50 8.80
CA MET A 307 -13.18 6.96 7.98
C MET A 307 -12.78 6.85 6.49
N GLN A 308 -12.07 7.82 5.94
CA GLN A 308 -11.61 7.77 4.55
C GLN A 308 -10.52 6.71 4.34
N SER A 309 -9.58 6.59 5.28
CA SER A 309 -8.50 5.61 5.18
C SER A 309 -9.00 4.16 5.29
N GLU A 310 -10.12 3.92 5.95
CA GLU A 310 -10.76 2.59 6.07
C GLU A 310 -11.26 2.05 4.73
N LEU A 311 -11.60 2.94 3.78
CA LEU A 311 -12.13 2.52 2.48
C LEU A 311 -11.11 1.78 1.63
N VAL A 312 -9.82 2.06 1.81
CA VAL A 312 -8.76 1.37 1.05
C VAL A 312 -8.64 -0.10 1.45
N PRO A 313 -8.50 -0.47 2.75
CA PRO A 313 -8.55 -1.85 3.19
C PRO A 313 -9.82 -2.61 2.77
N TYR A 314 -11.00 -2.00 2.89
CA TYR A 314 -12.24 -2.66 2.51
C TYR A 314 -12.30 -2.98 1.02
N ASN A 315 -11.90 -2.04 0.16
CA ASN A 315 -11.88 -2.27 -1.28
C ASN A 315 -10.77 -3.25 -1.70
N ASP A 316 -9.57 -3.17 -1.11
CA ASP A 316 -8.51 -4.13 -1.39
C ASP A 316 -8.94 -5.56 -1.02
N CYS A 317 -9.53 -5.75 0.15
CA CYS A 317 -10.08 -7.03 0.57
C CYS A 317 -11.19 -7.51 -0.38
N PHE A 318 -12.11 -6.63 -0.78
CA PHE A 318 -13.18 -6.96 -1.71
C PHE A 318 -12.63 -7.50 -3.02
N TYR A 319 -11.75 -6.75 -3.72
CA TYR A 319 -11.22 -7.15 -5.01
C TYR A 319 -10.35 -8.40 -4.95
N ARG A 320 -9.66 -8.66 -3.84
CA ARG A 320 -8.85 -9.87 -3.67
C ARG A 320 -9.67 -11.14 -3.48
N ASN A 321 -10.87 -11.01 -2.88
CA ASN A 321 -11.67 -12.16 -2.48
C ASN A 321 -12.95 -12.36 -3.31
N MET A 322 -13.33 -11.41 -4.19
CA MET A 322 -14.62 -11.42 -4.91
C MET A 322 -14.86 -12.64 -5.80
N TYR A 323 -13.79 -13.29 -6.27
CA TYR A 323 -13.91 -14.51 -7.06
C TYR A 323 -13.87 -15.78 -6.22
N ARG A 324 -13.20 -15.74 -5.07
CA ARG A 324 -12.94 -16.92 -4.24
C ARG A 324 -14.00 -17.18 -3.18
N SER A 325 -14.65 -16.14 -2.67
CA SER A 325 -15.65 -16.26 -1.60
C SER A 325 -17.07 -16.18 -2.15
N LYS A 326 -18.00 -16.92 -1.52
CA LYS A 326 -19.44 -16.88 -1.87
C LYS A 326 -20.07 -15.52 -1.54
N SER A 327 -19.64 -14.92 -0.43
CA SER A 327 -20.05 -13.60 0.01
C SER A 327 -18.89 -12.86 0.69
N LEU A 328 -19.06 -11.56 0.82
CA LEU A 328 -18.09 -10.67 1.47
C LEU A 328 -18.83 -9.83 2.49
N THR A 329 -18.31 -9.73 3.69
CA THR A 329 -18.83 -8.86 4.74
C THR A 329 -17.76 -7.91 5.21
N SER A 330 -18.13 -6.65 5.46
CA SER A 330 -17.29 -5.66 6.10
C SER A 330 -17.71 -5.53 7.55
N GLN A 331 -16.76 -5.59 8.47
CA GLN A 331 -17.01 -5.34 9.87
C GLN A 331 -16.14 -4.19 10.36
N CYS A 332 -16.80 -3.20 10.95
CA CYS A 332 -16.14 -2.19 11.76
C CYS A 332 -15.84 -2.82 13.13
N SER A 333 -14.58 -3.03 13.43
CA SER A 333 -14.11 -3.47 14.74
C SER A 333 -13.93 -2.27 15.68
#